data_63d43a71ce1c48af0b2dcdb25e940deb
#
_entry.id   63d43a71ce1c48af0b2dcdb25e940deb
#
_cell.length_a   1.000
_cell.length_b   1.000
_cell.length_c   1.000
_cell.angle_alpha   90.00
_cell.angle_beta   90.00
_cell.angle_gamma   90.00
#
_symmetry.space_group_name_H-M   'P 1'
#
loop_
_entity.id
_entity.type
_entity.pdbx_description
1 polymer ?
#
loop_
_entity_poly.entity_id
_entity_poly.type
_entity_poly.pdbx_seq_one_letter_code
_entity_poly.pdbx_strand_id
1 'polypeptide(L)'
;NMVYSPHKYWTYNDTASMQWVLDIRDQNNVPLWLGESGENSNAWYTEAIKLFEDNNIGWAWWPWKRIETITCPYSINSNSNYEAIIKYWKGEGAKPSVADAVQGLSKLTTDLLLDNNVYYKDVVDAVLRQPQDETHIPYTNHQIPGVVYLSDYDLGTNGIAYYDVNYANYSLSGEPYEAWNSGWAYRNDGVDIQINSDNTNSNGYHIGYTKDKEWLKYTVQVAETGFYNINFRYATTQSGGKVKLFVNDQDIAGAVNLGNTGGWSNFVNHYIENAYLEVGNHVLKVEVDGDSEFNMSSIQFLKSTDAAPAFEALSASTSGDEKTIKIFLNYPASQSQITNNVFEVSVNNTNRTIESVEIDALNSKLITIKLVDYLFYQDAVKVSYSGTSVLSIYNSFLEVFSELIVNNNLVARFFVPGKIQAEDFNNQYGLEIENTSDSGAGQNIGYTDAGDYADYSVYISESGHYDLSIRAAALWDVGKIGFEVIYNENIQSIAAIDVPVTNGWQSWQTTTTQVILDAGIYTLKMKVLKSGFNLNWFDFKFVSSLSIEDSIIIDAEVYPNPITGKFQIKLNNQQSIKNIQIIDMNGRLVKKTNTKLPNSIYNLSNLKAGIYFLLLETDKGHLQKKIIKI
;
A
#
# COMPACT_ATOMS: atom_id res chain seq x y z
N ASN A 1 51.36 33.29 -3.63
CA ASN A 1 50.12 32.61 -4.05
C ASN A 1 50.45 31.15 -4.30
N MET A 2 49.97 30.25 -3.43
CA MET A 2 50.17 28.81 -3.51
C MET A 2 48.80 28.15 -3.49
N VAL A 3 48.63 27.06 -4.26
CA VAL A 3 47.49 26.15 -4.22
C VAL A 3 48.02 24.79 -3.81
N TYR A 4 47.38 24.12 -2.89
CA TYR A 4 47.73 22.75 -2.55
C TYR A 4 46.92 21.77 -3.41
N SER A 5 47.61 20.85 -4.13
CA SER A 5 47.01 19.98 -5.12
C SER A 5 47.28 18.51 -4.77
N PRO A 6 46.45 17.87 -3.93
CA PRO A 6 46.50 16.44 -3.70
C PRO A 6 45.80 15.69 -4.81
N HIS A 7 46.00 14.34 -4.84
CA HIS A 7 45.25 13.40 -5.65
C HIS A 7 44.41 12.49 -4.72
N LYS A 8 43.23 12.06 -5.21
CA LYS A 8 42.38 11.11 -4.48
C LYS A 8 41.93 10.00 -5.41
N TYR A 9 42.28 8.77 -5.04
CA TYR A 9 41.90 7.53 -5.71
C TYR A 9 41.58 6.46 -4.68
N TRP A 10 40.69 5.54 -4.98
CA TRP A 10 40.44 4.27 -4.27
C TRP A 10 40.38 4.38 -2.74
N THR A 11 39.79 5.44 -2.24
CA THR A 11 39.54 5.67 -0.81
C THR A 11 38.05 5.96 -0.59
N TYR A 12 37.60 5.81 0.65
CA TYR A 12 36.23 6.17 1.01
C TYR A 12 35.91 7.62 0.68
N ASN A 13 34.65 7.88 0.28
CA ASN A 13 34.17 9.22 -0.06
C ASN A 13 33.45 9.87 1.14
N ASP A 14 34.15 9.96 2.26
CA ASP A 14 33.71 10.60 3.48
C ASP A 14 34.65 11.75 3.90
N THR A 15 34.18 12.60 4.82
CA THR A 15 34.98 13.72 5.33
C THR A 15 36.25 13.23 6.02
N ALA A 16 36.24 12.09 6.68
CA ALA A 16 37.41 11.55 7.39
C ALA A 16 38.56 11.25 6.44
N SER A 17 38.28 10.72 5.24
CA SER A 17 39.29 10.45 4.21
C SER A 17 39.95 11.70 3.65
N MET A 18 39.27 12.86 3.77
CA MET A 18 39.73 14.18 3.27
C MET A 18 40.20 15.11 4.40
N GLN A 19 40.04 14.74 5.67
CA GLN A 19 40.29 15.62 6.80
C GLN A 19 41.71 16.21 6.78
N TRP A 20 42.71 15.40 6.46
CA TRP A 20 44.10 15.86 6.40
C TRP A 20 44.34 16.95 5.33
N VAL A 21 43.58 16.91 4.22
CA VAL A 21 43.66 17.96 3.17
C VAL A 21 42.96 19.24 3.65
N LEU A 22 41.82 19.07 4.31
CA LEU A 22 41.07 20.21 4.90
C LEU A 22 41.88 20.89 5.98
N ASP A 23 42.59 20.14 6.82
CA ASP A 23 43.49 20.67 7.85
C ASP A 23 44.64 21.50 7.22
N ILE A 24 45.23 21.06 6.10
CA ILE A 24 46.22 21.82 5.35
C ILE A 24 45.66 23.16 4.89
N ARG A 25 44.47 23.18 4.32
CA ARG A 25 43.77 24.39 3.90
C ARG A 25 43.61 25.38 5.06
N ASP A 26 43.04 24.87 6.15
CA ASP A 26 42.64 25.72 7.28
C ASP A 26 43.83 26.23 8.09
N GLN A 27 44.88 25.40 8.28
CA GLN A 27 46.11 25.79 8.99
C GLN A 27 46.97 26.76 8.20
N ASN A 28 47.01 26.64 6.87
CA ASN A 28 47.91 27.42 6.03
C ASN A 28 47.19 28.51 5.21
N ASN A 29 45.86 28.59 5.32
CA ASN A 29 45.03 29.52 4.53
C ASN A 29 45.36 29.45 3.02
N VAL A 30 45.39 28.23 2.47
CA VAL A 30 45.69 27.97 1.06
C VAL A 30 44.49 27.31 0.37
N PRO A 31 44.16 27.69 -0.87
CA PRO A 31 43.11 26.99 -1.62
C PRO A 31 43.54 25.57 -1.98
N LEU A 32 42.55 24.70 -2.13
CA LEU A 32 42.71 23.28 -2.54
C LEU A 32 42.27 23.08 -4.00
N TRP A 33 42.98 22.19 -4.67
CA TRP A 33 42.65 21.71 -6.00
C TRP A 33 43.01 20.25 -6.13
N LEU A 34 42.00 19.35 -6.34
CA LEU A 34 42.28 17.95 -6.65
C LEU A 34 42.80 17.85 -8.08
N GLY A 35 44.13 17.70 -8.22
CA GLY A 35 44.81 17.65 -9.51
C GLY A 35 44.51 16.41 -10.34
N GLU A 36 44.19 15.30 -9.66
CA GLU A 36 43.77 14.05 -10.28
C GLU A 36 42.81 13.29 -9.37
N SER A 37 41.76 12.70 -9.96
CA SER A 37 40.85 11.77 -9.32
C SER A 37 40.11 10.96 -10.40
N GLY A 38 39.74 9.71 -10.13
CA GLY A 38 39.01 8.86 -11.09
C GLY A 38 39.38 7.39 -10.99
N GLU A 39 39.34 6.66 -12.10
CA GLU A 39 39.68 5.22 -12.24
C GLU A 39 38.87 4.30 -11.28
N ASN A 40 37.57 4.53 -11.17
CA ASN A 40 36.68 3.76 -10.30
C ASN A 40 35.27 3.61 -10.96
N SER A 41 34.26 3.22 -10.19
CA SER A 41 32.87 3.14 -10.62
C SER A 41 32.21 4.51 -10.74
N ASN A 42 31.10 4.60 -11.48
CA ASN A 42 30.30 5.80 -11.56
C ASN A 42 29.74 6.22 -10.17
N ALA A 43 29.37 5.26 -9.31
CA ALA A 43 28.93 5.56 -7.96
C ALA A 43 30.01 6.25 -7.15
N TRP A 44 31.25 5.77 -7.23
CA TRP A 44 32.39 6.40 -6.57
C TRP A 44 32.66 7.80 -7.12
N TYR A 45 32.48 8.00 -8.45
CA TYR A 45 32.65 9.32 -9.08
C TYR A 45 31.68 10.34 -8.55
N THR A 46 30.41 10.01 -8.53
CA THR A 46 29.34 10.87 -8.03
C THR A 46 29.59 11.28 -6.58
N GLU A 47 29.93 10.32 -5.72
CA GLU A 47 30.22 10.58 -4.31
C GLU A 47 31.50 11.42 -4.11
N ALA A 48 32.58 11.11 -4.84
CA ALA A 48 33.84 11.83 -4.72
C ALA A 48 33.69 13.30 -5.13
N ILE A 49 33.04 13.58 -6.26
CA ILE A 49 32.82 14.94 -6.74
C ILE A 49 31.90 15.70 -5.80
N LYS A 50 30.83 15.07 -5.33
CA LYS A 50 29.96 15.68 -4.32
C LYS A 50 30.75 16.06 -3.06
N LEU A 51 31.62 15.19 -2.57
CA LEU A 51 32.49 15.46 -1.42
C LEU A 51 33.42 16.66 -1.69
N PHE A 52 34.01 16.77 -2.89
CA PHE A 52 34.89 17.89 -3.25
C PHE A 52 34.13 19.22 -3.29
N GLU A 53 33.00 19.23 -3.98
CA GLU A 53 32.19 20.43 -4.17
C GLU A 53 31.56 20.93 -2.87
N ASP A 54 31.06 20.01 -2.03
CA ASP A 54 30.53 20.33 -0.69
C ASP A 54 31.61 20.97 0.23
N ASN A 55 32.87 20.69 -0.04
CA ASN A 55 34.00 21.28 0.69
C ASN A 55 34.70 22.46 -0.05
N ASN A 56 34.11 22.97 -1.12
CA ASN A 56 34.64 24.03 -1.97
C ASN A 56 36.04 23.71 -2.52
N ILE A 57 36.26 22.49 -3.00
CA ILE A 57 37.50 22.02 -3.60
C ILE A 57 37.28 21.87 -5.10
N GLY A 58 38.09 22.59 -5.91
CA GLY A 58 38.11 22.38 -7.35
C GLY A 58 38.78 21.04 -7.69
N TRP A 59 38.42 20.45 -8.82
CA TRP A 59 38.92 19.13 -9.20
C TRP A 59 39.21 19.02 -10.69
N ALA A 60 40.09 18.04 -11.07
CA ALA A 60 40.34 17.60 -12.43
C ALA A 60 40.19 16.08 -12.49
N TRP A 61 39.53 15.61 -13.55
CA TRP A 61 39.23 14.18 -13.72
C TRP A 61 40.31 13.46 -14.52
N TRP A 62 40.69 12.24 -14.10
CA TRP A 62 41.67 11.38 -14.72
C TRP A 62 41.12 9.97 -14.94
N PRO A 63 41.35 9.33 -16.14
CA PRO A 63 41.77 9.98 -17.39
C PRO A 63 40.55 10.48 -18.18
N TRP A 64 40.76 11.42 -19.10
CA TRP A 64 39.76 11.89 -20.06
C TRP A 64 39.42 10.81 -21.09
N LYS A 65 40.42 10.03 -21.54
CA LYS A 65 40.29 8.88 -22.42
C LYS A 65 41.40 7.86 -22.24
N ARG A 66 41.09 6.61 -22.52
CA ARG A 66 42.00 5.47 -22.38
C ARG A 66 41.66 4.39 -23.42
N ILE A 67 42.62 3.50 -23.75
CA ILE A 67 42.38 2.38 -24.65
C ILE A 67 41.58 1.31 -23.90
N GLU A 68 40.50 0.83 -24.51
CA GLU A 68 39.63 -0.25 -24.06
C GLU A 68 39.24 -0.18 -22.57
N THR A 69 38.44 0.81 -22.24
CA THR A 69 37.92 1.00 -20.88
C THR A 69 36.49 1.49 -20.91
N ILE A 70 35.76 1.23 -19.83
CA ILE A 70 34.44 1.80 -19.56
C ILE A 70 34.49 2.91 -18.48
N THR A 71 35.68 3.16 -17.89
CA THR A 71 35.83 4.00 -16.70
C THR A 71 36.15 5.47 -16.98
N CYS A 72 36.15 5.89 -18.22
CA CYS A 72 36.40 7.27 -18.59
C CYS A 72 35.48 7.76 -19.71
N PRO A 73 35.32 9.08 -19.92
CA PRO A 73 34.41 9.64 -20.92
C PRO A 73 34.59 9.08 -22.33
N TYR A 74 35.80 8.76 -22.73
CA TYR A 74 36.08 8.22 -24.05
C TYR A 74 36.98 6.99 -24.00
N SER A 75 36.61 5.98 -24.74
CA SER A 75 37.40 4.77 -24.93
C SER A 75 37.93 4.70 -26.39
N ILE A 76 39.23 4.48 -26.51
CA ILE A 76 39.90 4.30 -27.79
C ILE A 76 39.86 2.83 -28.12
N ASN A 77 39.42 2.49 -29.33
CA ASN A 77 39.41 1.09 -29.80
C ASN A 77 40.83 0.51 -29.90
N SER A 78 40.96 -0.75 -29.57
CA SER A 78 42.23 -1.50 -29.68
C SER A 78 42.81 -1.46 -31.10
N ASN A 79 44.12 -1.39 -31.14
CA ASN A 79 44.91 -1.38 -32.36
C ASN A 79 46.02 -2.43 -32.23
N SER A 80 45.83 -3.59 -32.84
CA SER A 80 46.69 -4.76 -32.65
C SER A 80 48.16 -4.50 -32.99
N ASN A 81 48.47 -3.66 -34.01
CA ASN A 81 49.83 -3.32 -34.35
C ASN A 81 50.46 -2.38 -33.29
N TYR A 82 49.69 -1.47 -32.71
CA TYR A 82 50.16 -0.64 -31.58
C TYR A 82 50.34 -1.48 -30.30
N GLU A 83 49.43 -2.39 -30.02
CA GLU A 83 49.56 -3.31 -28.91
C GLU A 83 50.80 -4.18 -29.02
N ALA A 84 51.15 -4.67 -30.21
CA ALA A 84 52.36 -5.42 -30.44
C ALA A 84 53.64 -4.60 -30.08
N ILE A 85 53.63 -3.28 -30.35
CA ILE A 85 54.69 -2.39 -29.93
C ILE A 85 54.77 -2.33 -28.39
N ILE A 86 53.63 -2.12 -27.73
CA ILE A 86 53.55 -2.03 -26.26
C ILE A 86 54.01 -3.34 -25.58
N LYS A 87 53.52 -4.49 -26.07
CA LYS A 87 53.95 -5.83 -25.60
C LYS A 87 55.45 -6.02 -25.75
N TYR A 88 56.00 -5.62 -26.88
CA TYR A 88 57.46 -5.68 -27.06
C TYR A 88 58.21 -4.79 -26.06
N TRP A 89 57.77 -3.56 -25.82
CA TRP A 89 58.37 -2.66 -24.86
C TRP A 89 58.29 -3.16 -23.40
N LYS A 90 57.25 -3.89 -23.09
CA LYS A 90 57.07 -4.52 -21.77
C LYS A 90 57.85 -5.86 -21.63
N GLY A 91 58.45 -6.38 -22.72
CA GLY A 91 59.12 -7.68 -22.70
C GLY A 91 58.18 -8.88 -22.78
N GLU A 92 56.92 -8.65 -23.12
CA GLU A 92 55.82 -9.66 -23.19
C GLU A 92 55.59 -10.22 -24.58
N GLY A 93 56.26 -9.70 -25.60
CA GLY A 93 56.06 -10.10 -27.00
C GLY A 93 57.26 -9.91 -27.88
N ALA A 94 57.21 -10.52 -29.09
CA ALA A 94 58.26 -10.36 -30.11
C ALA A 94 58.30 -8.92 -30.64
N LYS A 95 59.48 -8.49 -31.08
CA LYS A 95 59.64 -7.21 -31.75
C LYS A 95 58.81 -7.17 -33.05
N PRO A 96 57.87 -6.23 -33.22
CA PRO A 96 57.09 -6.10 -34.46
C PRO A 96 58.00 -5.69 -35.64
N SER A 97 57.55 -5.97 -36.85
CA SER A 97 58.22 -5.46 -38.04
C SER A 97 58.15 -3.92 -38.06
N VAL A 98 59.09 -3.27 -38.77
CA VAL A 98 59.08 -1.82 -38.92
C VAL A 98 57.78 -1.35 -39.63
N ALA A 99 57.30 -2.13 -40.60
CA ALA A 99 56.05 -1.81 -41.31
C ALA A 99 54.83 -1.85 -40.38
N ASP A 100 54.71 -2.92 -39.55
CA ASP A 100 53.62 -3.04 -38.58
C ASP A 100 53.69 -1.96 -37.52
N ALA A 101 54.89 -1.65 -37.05
CA ALA A 101 55.08 -0.58 -36.05
C ALA A 101 54.68 0.80 -36.62
N VAL A 102 55.10 1.12 -37.85
CA VAL A 102 54.69 2.37 -38.51
C VAL A 102 53.17 2.42 -38.73
N GLN A 103 52.60 1.31 -39.18
CA GLN A 103 51.14 1.22 -39.37
C GLN A 103 50.38 1.39 -38.06
N GLY A 104 50.86 0.73 -37.00
CA GLY A 104 50.25 0.86 -35.64
C GLY A 104 50.27 2.28 -35.10
N LEU A 105 51.39 2.98 -35.22
CA LEU A 105 51.53 4.37 -34.78
C LEU A 105 50.71 5.33 -35.68
N SER A 106 50.71 5.13 -37.02
CA SER A 106 49.91 5.94 -37.92
C SER A 106 48.40 5.77 -37.67
N LYS A 107 47.96 4.52 -37.45
CA LYS A 107 46.56 4.26 -37.09
C LYS A 107 46.18 4.88 -35.77
N LEU A 108 47.07 4.83 -34.76
CA LEU A 108 46.81 5.45 -33.43
C LEU A 108 46.48 6.93 -33.58
N THR A 109 47.13 7.68 -34.47
CA THR A 109 46.82 9.10 -34.66
C THR A 109 45.37 9.32 -35.13
N THR A 110 44.82 8.38 -35.90
CA THR A 110 43.42 8.39 -36.32
C THR A 110 42.51 7.90 -35.17
N ASP A 111 42.90 6.83 -34.47
CA ASP A 111 42.15 6.26 -33.36
C ASP A 111 41.98 7.27 -32.19
N LEU A 112 42.90 8.21 -32.03
CA LEU A 112 42.84 9.27 -31.02
C LEU A 112 41.86 10.39 -31.32
N LEU A 113 41.30 10.50 -32.54
CA LEU A 113 40.26 11.46 -32.85
C LEU A 113 38.98 11.11 -32.13
N LEU A 114 38.30 12.11 -31.53
CA LEU A 114 37.10 11.87 -30.74
C LEU A 114 35.98 11.17 -31.50
N ASP A 115 35.83 11.49 -32.79
CA ASP A 115 34.81 10.86 -33.66
C ASP A 115 35.02 9.35 -33.87
N ASN A 116 36.21 8.84 -33.55
CA ASN A 116 36.55 7.42 -33.63
C ASN A 116 36.55 6.71 -32.29
N ASN A 117 36.18 7.40 -31.19
CA ASN A 117 36.15 6.85 -29.84
C ASN A 117 34.72 6.50 -29.42
N VAL A 118 34.61 5.53 -28.53
CA VAL A 118 33.35 5.21 -27.88
C VAL A 118 33.14 6.25 -26.78
N TYR A 119 32.00 6.94 -26.79
CA TYR A 119 31.62 7.93 -25.79
C TYR A 119 30.75 7.31 -24.71
N TYR A 120 31.23 7.35 -23.46
CA TYR A 120 30.53 6.85 -22.29
C TYR A 120 29.79 7.98 -21.57
N LYS A 121 28.53 8.20 -21.96
CA LYS A 121 27.70 9.27 -21.40
C LYS A 121 27.30 9.03 -19.94
N ASP A 122 27.26 7.76 -19.48
CA ASP A 122 27.04 7.39 -18.08
C ASP A 122 28.18 7.88 -17.19
N VAL A 123 29.44 7.79 -17.64
CA VAL A 123 30.60 8.34 -16.93
C VAL A 123 30.50 9.87 -16.84
N VAL A 124 30.15 10.53 -17.95
CA VAL A 124 30.00 12.00 -17.97
C VAL A 124 28.86 12.45 -17.07
N ASP A 125 27.76 11.72 -17.06
CA ASP A 125 26.60 11.98 -16.21
C ASP A 125 26.95 11.83 -14.74
N ALA A 126 27.66 10.77 -14.36
CA ALA A 126 28.12 10.52 -13.01
C ALA A 126 29.07 11.60 -12.48
N VAL A 127 29.91 12.16 -13.38
CA VAL A 127 30.89 13.20 -13.04
C VAL A 127 30.28 14.60 -12.97
N LEU A 128 29.29 14.91 -13.82
CA LEU A 128 28.82 16.31 -13.98
C LEU A 128 27.40 16.55 -13.41
N ARG A 129 26.45 15.64 -13.62
CA ARG A 129 25.06 15.87 -13.21
C ARG A 129 24.71 15.22 -11.87
N GLN A 130 24.99 13.93 -11.74
CA GLN A 130 24.56 13.15 -10.57
C GLN A 130 25.04 13.68 -9.21
N PRO A 131 26.20 14.34 -9.07
CA PRO A 131 26.59 14.94 -7.79
C PRO A 131 25.63 16.00 -7.26
N GLN A 132 24.85 16.64 -8.14
CA GLN A 132 23.93 17.74 -7.81
C GLN A 132 22.45 17.45 -8.15
N ASP A 133 22.14 16.33 -8.81
CA ASP A 133 20.81 16.00 -9.32
C ASP A 133 20.48 14.53 -9.07
N GLU A 134 19.47 14.28 -8.24
CA GLU A 134 18.96 12.93 -7.87
C GLU A 134 17.83 12.45 -8.80
N THR A 135 17.67 13.01 -10.00
CA THR A 135 16.70 12.54 -10.98
C THR A 135 17.32 11.52 -11.95
N HIS A 136 16.47 10.70 -12.58
CA HIS A 136 16.91 9.90 -13.73
C HIS A 136 16.56 10.61 -15.04
N ILE A 137 17.38 10.41 -16.06
CA ILE A 137 17.17 10.91 -17.43
C ILE A 137 17.40 9.79 -18.45
N PRO A 138 16.78 9.86 -19.65
CA PRO A 138 16.90 8.77 -20.63
C PRO A 138 18.35 8.56 -21.10
N TYR A 139 18.78 7.29 -21.06
CA TYR A 139 20.05 6.91 -21.71
C TYR A 139 19.95 7.02 -23.21
N THR A 140 18.84 6.60 -23.79
CA THR A 140 18.50 6.75 -25.20
C THR A 140 17.01 6.99 -25.38
N ASN A 141 16.60 7.37 -26.59
CA ASN A 141 15.20 7.61 -26.89
C ASN A 141 14.51 6.30 -27.29
N HIS A 142 13.81 5.68 -26.36
CA HIS A 142 13.03 4.47 -26.60
C HIS A 142 11.65 4.81 -27.16
N GLN A 143 11.34 4.28 -28.36
CA GLN A 143 10.04 4.44 -29.00
C GLN A 143 9.21 3.15 -28.86
N ILE A 144 7.92 3.29 -28.54
CA ILE A 144 6.94 2.20 -28.53
C ILE A 144 5.84 2.54 -29.55
N PRO A 145 5.53 1.64 -30.53
CA PRO A 145 6.10 0.30 -30.73
C PRO A 145 7.58 0.32 -31.12
N GLY A 146 8.31 -0.72 -30.69
CA GLY A 146 9.76 -0.82 -30.94
C GLY A 146 10.44 -1.77 -29.95
N VAL A 147 11.77 -1.70 -29.91
CA VAL A 147 12.60 -2.51 -29.02
C VAL A 147 13.25 -1.62 -27.96
N VAL A 148 13.12 -2.00 -26.71
CA VAL A 148 13.86 -1.45 -25.56
C VAL A 148 14.96 -2.44 -25.21
N TYR A 149 16.22 -2.07 -25.39
CA TYR A 149 17.35 -2.88 -24.95
C TYR A 149 17.57 -2.66 -23.46
N LEU A 150 17.67 -3.76 -22.70
CA LEU A 150 17.68 -3.67 -21.24
C LEU A 150 19.00 -3.13 -20.67
N SER A 151 20.09 -3.15 -21.45
CA SER A 151 21.33 -2.44 -21.12
C SER A 151 21.24 -0.92 -21.25
N ASP A 152 20.21 -0.39 -21.94
CA ASP A 152 20.03 1.04 -22.21
C ASP A 152 19.12 1.72 -21.15
N TYR A 153 19.15 1.24 -19.89
CA TYR A 153 18.39 1.84 -18.80
C TYR A 153 18.82 3.29 -18.54
N ASP A 154 17.95 4.08 -17.93
CA ASP A 154 18.14 5.51 -17.72
C ASP A 154 19.43 5.82 -16.94
N LEU A 155 19.94 7.04 -17.09
CA LEU A 155 21.07 7.58 -16.35
C LEU A 155 20.62 8.04 -14.98
N GLY A 156 21.40 7.75 -13.95
CA GLY A 156 21.16 8.12 -12.56
C GLY A 156 21.81 7.13 -11.59
N THR A 157 21.75 7.42 -10.31
CA THR A 157 22.36 6.61 -9.26
C THR A 157 21.55 5.35 -8.93
N ASN A 158 22.18 4.41 -8.21
CA ASN A 158 21.50 3.27 -7.58
C ASN A 158 20.36 3.78 -6.66
N GLY A 159 19.16 3.18 -6.79
CA GLY A 159 17.94 3.63 -6.11
C GLY A 159 17.15 4.70 -6.86
N ILE A 160 17.70 5.33 -7.91
CA ILE A 160 17.04 6.37 -8.72
C ILE A 160 16.71 5.87 -10.13
N ALA A 161 17.73 5.47 -10.91
CA ALA A 161 17.57 4.94 -12.28
C ALA A 161 17.56 3.42 -12.33
N TYR A 162 18.21 2.78 -11.39
CA TYR A 162 18.28 1.33 -11.24
C TYR A 162 18.44 0.97 -9.77
N TYR A 163 18.25 -0.30 -9.45
CA TYR A 163 18.60 -0.86 -8.14
C TYR A 163 19.22 -2.23 -8.36
N ASP A 164 20.45 -2.38 -7.91
CA ASP A 164 21.22 -3.62 -7.89
C ASP A 164 21.65 -3.91 -6.45
N VAL A 165 21.33 -5.11 -5.93
CA VAL A 165 21.56 -5.46 -4.52
C VAL A 165 23.01 -5.74 -4.20
N ASN A 166 23.81 -6.07 -5.22
CA ASN A 166 25.22 -6.43 -5.07
C ASN A 166 26.15 -5.40 -5.71
N TYR A 167 25.66 -4.22 -6.01
CA TYR A 167 26.55 -3.21 -6.55
C TYR A 167 27.66 -2.90 -5.55
N ALA A 168 28.91 -2.98 -5.98
CA ALA A 168 30.01 -2.39 -5.27
C ALA A 168 30.14 -0.96 -5.74
N ASN A 169 29.99 -0.01 -4.85
CA ASN A 169 30.05 1.40 -5.24
C ASN A 169 31.47 1.82 -5.64
N TYR A 170 32.53 1.12 -5.17
CA TYR A 170 33.91 1.43 -5.54
C TYR A 170 34.93 0.36 -5.11
N SER A 171 36.13 0.42 -5.72
CA SER A 171 37.31 -0.33 -5.30
C SER A 171 38.15 0.53 -4.35
N LEU A 172 38.58 -0.05 -3.21
CA LEU A 172 39.34 0.61 -2.16
C LEU A 172 40.77 0.07 -2.08
N SER A 173 41.74 0.99 -1.92
CA SER A 173 43.12 0.63 -1.72
C SER A 173 43.33 0.01 -0.35
N GLY A 174 43.89 -1.20 -0.30
CA GLY A 174 44.15 -1.94 0.95
C GLY A 174 43.05 -2.90 1.36
N GLU A 175 41.90 -2.85 0.69
CA GLU A 175 40.81 -3.81 0.84
C GLU A 175 40.84 -4.87 -0.27
N PRO A 176 40.21 -6.04 -0.10
CA PRO A 176 40.03 -7.00 -1.18
C PRO A 176 39.35 -6.31 -2.39
N TYR A 177 39.86 -6.59 -3.59
CA TYR A 177 39.25 -6.05 -4.80
C TYR A 177 37.81 -6.54 -4.94
N GLU A 178 36.89 -5.62 -5.10
CA GLU A 178 35.48 -5.86 -5.36
C GLU A 178 35.11 -5.25 -6.70
N ALA A 179 34.62 -6.05 -7.63
CA ALA A 179 34.11 -5.55 -8.90
C ALA A 179 32.75 -4.88 -8.67
N TRP A 180 32.55 -3.69 -9.21
CA TRP A 180 31.26 -2.98 -9.10
C TRP A 180 30.22 -3.43 -10.12
N ASN A 181 30.59 -4.28 -11.08
CA ASN A 181 29.68 -5.10 -11.86
C ASN A 181 30.41 -6.36 -12.34
N SER A 182 29.66 -7.45 -12.56
CA SER A 182 30.23 -8.75 -12.93
C SER A 182 30.54 -8.91 -14.42
N GLY A 183 30.06 -8.03 -15.29
CA GLY A 183 30.27 -8.12 -16.74
C GLY A 183 31.36 -7.22 -17.27
N TRP A 184 31.60 -6.13 -16.58
CA TRP A 184 32.51 -5.05 -16.99
C TRP A 184 32.34 -4.66 -18.47
N ALA A 185 31.10 -4.43 -18.89
CA ALA A 185 30.79 -4.11 -20.29
C ALA A 185 29.78 -2.97 -20.38
N TYR A 186 29.86 -2.19 -21.43
CA TYR A 186 28.89 -1.19 -21.86
C TYR A 186 28.74 0.03 -20.94
N ARG A 187 28.60 -0.12 -19.62
CA ARG A 187 28.43 0.98 -18.65
C ARG A 187 29.29 0.76 -17.42
N ASN A 188 29.71 1.86 -16.80
CA ASN A 188 30.54 1.87 -15.59
C ASN A 188 29.72 1.92 -14.30
N ASP A 189 28.43 1.60 -14.39
CA ASP A 189 27.51 1.50 -13.25
C ASP A 189 27.62 0.16 -12.53
N GLY A 190 26.87 0.00 -11.42
CA GLY A 190 26.87 -1.24 -10.64
C GLY A 190 26.08 -2.39 -11.26
N VAL A 191 25.28 -2.15 -12.30
CA VAL A 191 24.48 -3.18 -12.97
C VAL A 191 25.34 -4.15 -13.77
N ASP A 192 25.08 -5.44 -13.61
CA ASP A 192 25.84 -6.53 -14.25
C ASP A 192 25.48 -6.67 -15.73
N ILE A 193 26.32 -6.12 -16.62
CA ILE A 193 26.13 -6.15 -18.07
C ILE A 193 27.21 -7.04 -18.71
N GLN A 194 26.77 -7.97 -19.54
CA GLN A 194 27.67 -8.86 -20.28
C GLN A 194 27.48 -8.72 -21.81
N ILE A 195 28.51 -9.07 -22.56
CA ILE A 195 28.44 -9.18 -24.01
C ILE A 195 27.46 -10.30 -24.40
N ASN A 196 26.56 -10.00 -25.32
CA ASN A 196 25.54 -10.91 -25.81
C ASN A 196 25.89 -11.38 -27.25
N SER A 197 25.89 -12.69 -27.46
CA SER A 197 26.04 -13.29 -28.79
C SER A 197 24.71 -13.47 -29.56
N ASP A 198 23.58 -13.14 -28.90
CA ASP A 198 22.26 -13.18 -29.55
C ASP A 198 22.12 -12.05 -30.58
N ASN A 199 21.60 -12.40 -31.78
CA ASN A 199 21.42 -11.44 -32.86
C ASN A 199 19.96 -10.98 -33.02
N THR A 200 19.04 -11.49 -32.20
CA THR A 200 17.62 -11.17 -32.29
C THR A 200 17.26 -10.06 -31.31
N ASN A 201 16.86 -8.89 -31.80
CA ASN A 201 16.50 -7.74 -30.97
C ASN A 201 17.56 -7.49 -29.85
N SER A 202 18.83 -7.44 -30.26
CA SER A 202 19.96 -7.25 -29.35
C SER A 202 20.83 -6.09 -29.81
N ASN A 203 21.33 -5.30 -28.85
CA ASN A 203 22.37 -4.30 -29.09
C ASN A 203 23.79 -4.84 -28.80
N GLY A 204 23.93 -6.15 -28.60
CA GLY A 204 25.19 -6.83 -28.27
C GLY A 204 25.44 -7.02 -26.80
N TYR A 205 24.48 -6.66 -25.93
CA TYR A 205 24.59 -6.75 -24.48
C TYR A 205 23.33 -7.34 -23.84
N HIS A 206 23.48 -7.83 -22.62
CA HIS A 206 22.38 -8.28 -21.76
C HIS A 206 22.69 -8.00 -20.29
N ILE A 207 21.65 -7.90 -19.47
CA ILE A 207 21.75 -7.87 -18.01
C ILE A 207 21.83 -9.33 -17.52
N GLY A 208 22.78 -9.64 -16.65
CA GLY A 208 22.97 -10.95 -16.04
C GLY A 208 23.02 -10.88 -14.51
N TYR A 209 23.30 -12.00 -13.86
CA TYR A 209 23.45 -12.13 -12.39
C TYR A 209 22.28 -11.53 -11.58
N THR A 210 21.09 -11.56 -12.16
CA THR A 210 19.89 -10.94 -11.58
C THR A 210 19.50 -11.52 -10.24
N LYS A 211 19.06 -10.68 -9.30
CA LYS A 211 18.58 -11.07 -7.96
C LYS A 211 17.22 -10.46 -7.64
N ASP A 212 16.58 -11.02 -6.62
CA ASP A 212 15.27 -10.54 -6.17
C ASP A 212 15.30 -9.05 -5.82
N LYS A 213 14.26 -8.33 -6.28
CA LYS A 213 14.03 -6.89 -6.08
C LYS A 213 14.97 -5.95 -6.84
N GLU A 214 15.87 -6.45 -7.68
CA GLU A 214 16.59 -5.59 -8.60
C GLU A 214 15.64 -5.02 -9.66
N TRP A 215 15.88 -3.79 -10.06
CA TRP A 215 15.06 -3.13 -11.07
C TRP A 215 15.83 -2.10 -11.89
N LEU A 216 15.31 -1.87 -13.11
CA LEU A 216 15.84 -0.91 -14.08
C LEU A 216 14.71 -0.03 -14.60
N LYS A 217 14.94 1.27 -14.78
CA LYS A 217 14.01 2.23 -15.40
C LYS A 217 14.42 2.62 -16.79
N TYR A 218 13.43 2.88 -17.61
CA TYR A 218 13.58 3.33 -19.00
C TYR A 218 12.57 4.44 -19.26
N THR A 219 13.02 5.60 -19.71
CA THR A 219 12.12 6.62 -20.24
C THR A 219 11.72 6.23 -21.66
N VAL A 220 10.44 6.00 -21.89
CA VAL A 220 9.89 5.52 -23.16
C VAL A 220 8.87 6.50 -23.72
N GLN A 221 8.79 6.61 -25.05
CA GLN A 221 7.77 7.38 -25.74
C GLN A 221 6.81 6.45 -26.47
N VAL A 222 5.55 6.41 -26.04
CA VAL A 222 4.48 5.65 -26.67
C VAL A 222 3.85 6.51 -27.77
N ALA A 223 3.87 6.02 -29.01
CA ALA A 223 3.38 6.78 -30.17
C ALA A 223 1.85 6.84 -30.25
N GLU A 224 1.16 5.80 -29.79
CA GLU A 224 -0.30 5.67 -29.89
C GLU A 224 -0.88 4.95 -28.68
N THR A 225 -2.01 5.42 -28.18
CA THR A 225 -2.78 4.69 -27.15
C THR A 225 -3.31 3.37 -27.69
N GLY A 226 -3.24 2.31 -26.91
CA GLY A 226 -3.85 1.01 -27.20
C GLY A 226 -3.14 -0.18 -26.59
N PHE A 227 -3.51 -1.37 -27.05
CA PHE A 227 -2.93 -2.61 -26.59
C PHE A 227 -1.67 -2.96 -27.36
N TYR A 228 -0.71 -3.52 -26.63
CA TYR A 228 0.57 -3.97 -27.15
C TYR A 228 0.83 -5.40 -26.70
N ASN A 229 1.34 -6.21 -27.64
CA ASN A 229 1.90 -7.51 -27.33
C ASN A 229 3.39 -7.33 -27.07
N ILE A 230 3.89 -7.99 -26.03
CA ILE A 230 5.26 -7.82 -25.56
C ILE A 230 6.02 -9.13 -25.72
N ASN A 231 7.20 -9.07 -26.33
CA ASN A 231 8.20 -10.13 -26.32
C ASN A 231 9.29 -9.75 -25.31
N PHE A 232 9.28 -10.39 -24.14
CA PHE A 232 10.38 -10.29 -23.17
C PHE A 232 11.44 -11.33 -23.49
N ARG A 233 12.65 -10.89 -23.84
CA ARG A 233 13.73 -11.75 -24.30
C ARG A 233 14.70 -12.07 -23.19
N TYR A 234 14.85 -13.38 -22.87
CA TYR A 234 15.63 -13.86 -21.73
C TYR A 234 16.31 -15.20 -22.00
N ALA A 235 17.30 -15.56 -21.15
CA ALA A 235 17.95 -16.85 -21.13
C ALA A 235 18.26 -17.29 -19.69
N THR A 236 18.09 -18.58 -19.41
CA THR A 236 18.41 -19.15 -18.08
C THR A 236 18.57 -20.66 -18.14
N THR A 237 19.35 -21.21 -17.20
CA THR A 237 19.41 -22.65 -16.92
C THR A 237 18.50 -23.05 -15.75
N GLN A 238 17.85 -22.09 -15.10
CA GLN A 238 17.01 -22.28 -13.93
C GLN A 238 15.54 -22.25 -14.29
N SER A 239 14.69 -22.74 -13.42
CA SER A 239 13.24 -22.61 -13.48
C SER A 239 12.76 -21.73 -12.34
N GLY A 240 11.67 -20.98 -12.56
CA GLY A 240 11.05 -20.17 -11.53
C GLY A 240 11.53 -18.71 -11.48
N GLY A 241 12.30 -18.25 -12.46
CA GLY A 241 12.58 -16.83 -12.64
C GLY A 241 11.27 -16.06 -12.84
N LYS A 242 11.18 -14.86 -12.29
CA LYS A 242 10.01 -14.00 -12.43
C LYS A 242 10.43 -12.57 -12.69
N VAL A 243 9.64 -11.89 -13.50
CA VAL A 243 9.80 -10.47 -13.76
C VAL A 243 8.44 -9.78 -13.72
N LYS A 244 8.42 -8.53 -13.27
CA LYS A 244 7.28 -7.63 -13.35
C LYS A 244 7.62 -6.44 -14.23
N LEU A 245 6.64 -6.00 -14.99
CA LEU A 245 6.74 -4.84 -15.87
C LEU A 245 5.75 -3.77 -15.39
N PHE A 246 6.27 -2.58 -15.09
CA PHE A 246 5.45 -1.45 -14.66
C PHE A 246 5.60 -0.29 -15.64
N VAL A 247 4.51 0.41 -15.90
CA VAL A 247 4.53 1.72 -16.58
C VAL A 247 3.91 2.75 -15.65
N ASN A 248 4.69 3.77 -15.27
CA ASN A 248 4.31 4.77 -14.25
C ASN A 248 3.78 4.10 -12.97
N ASP A 249 4.51 3.09 -12.47
CA ASP A 249 4.20 2.28 -11.28
C ASP A 249 2.95 1.40 -11.38
N GLN A 250 2.28 1.35 -12.54
CA GLN A 250 1.18 0.41 -12.79
C GLN A 250 1.72 -0.88 -13.41
N ASP A 251 1.41 -2.03 -12.81
CA ASP A 251 1.73 -3.35 -13.36
C ASP A 251 0.94 -3.58 -14.65
N ILE A 252 1.65 -3.79 -15.78
CA ILE A 252 1.06 -3.96 -17.12
C ILE A 252 1.02 -5.42 -17.60
N ALA A 253 1.60 -6.35 -16.85
CA ALA A 253 1.80 -7.73 -17.31
C ALA A 253 1.42 -8.78 -16.25
N GLY A 254 1.25 -8.40 -14.98
CA GLY A 254 1.20 -9.32 -13.86
C GLY A 254 2.53 -10.03 -13.63
N ALA A 255 2.53 -11.13 -12.89
CA ALA A 255 3.72 -11.92 -12.64
C ALA A 255 4.10 -12.75 -13.88
N VAL A 256 5.15 -12.37 -14.58
CA VAL A 256 5.71 -13.08 -15.72
C VAL A 256 6.64 -14.19 -15.24
N ASN A 257 6.23 -15.45 -15.40
CA ASN A 257 7.01 -16.62 -14.98
C ASN A 257 7.92 -17.10 -16.13
N LEU A 258 9.21 -17.17 -15.87
CA LEU A 258 10.24 -17.54 -16.84
C LEU A 258 10.61 -19.01 -16.69
N GLY A 259 10.59 -19.76 -17.78
CA GLY A 259 11.00 -21.17 -17.83
C GLY A 259 12.48 -21.33 -18.12
N ASN A 260 13.01 -22.52 -17.85
CA ASN A 260 14.37 -22.90 -18.24
C ASN A 260 14.53 -22.91 -19.76
N THR A 261 15.52 -22.20 -20.29
CA THR A 261 15.80 -22.11 -21.74
C THR A 261 16.93 -23.05 -22.19
N GLY A 262 17.51 -23.82 -21.25
CA GLY A 262 18.58 -24.78 -21.53
C GLY A 262 19.98 -24.18 -21.59
N GLY A 263 20.17 -22.89 -21.31
CA GLY A 263 21.50 -22.26 -21.30
C GLY A 263 21.44 -20.76 -21.07
N TRP A 264 22.49 -20.22 -20.46
CA TRP A 264 22.65 -18.79 -20.18
C TRP A 264 22.75 -17.90 -21.43
N SER A 265 23.01 -18.50 -22.60
CA SER A 265 23.05 -17.82 -23.92
C SER A 265 21.96 -18.30 -24.86
N ASN A 266 21.03 -19.16 -24.42
CA ASN A 266 19.91 -19.65 -25.20
C ASN A 266 18.72 -18.70 -25.03
N PHE A 267 18.77 -17.55 -25.68
CA PHE A 267 17.73 -16.54 -25.57
C PHE A 267 16.43 -16.94 -26.27
N VAL A 268 15.31 -16.84 -25.54
CA VAL A 268 13.95 -17.05 -26.06
C VAL A 268 13.06 -15.86 -25.70
N ASN A 269 11.92 -15.75 -26.37
CA ASN A 269 10.91 -14.76 -26.03
C ASN A 269 9.86 -15.37 -25.09
N HIS A 270 9.54 -14.67 -24.02
CA HIS A 270 8.28 -14.84 -23.28
C HIS A 270 7.27 -13.87 -23.85
N TYR A 271 6.10 -14.37 -24.23
CA TYR A 271 5.06 -13.59 -24.87
C TYR A 271 4.02 -13.15 -23.85
N ILE A 272 3.73 -11.83 -23.82
CA ILE A 272 2.73 -11.21 -22.96
C ILE A 272 1.74 -10.50 -23.88
N GLU A 273 0.45 -10.78 -23.69
CA GLU A 273 -0.62 -10.22 -24.53
C GLU A 273 -1.27 -9.01 -23.87
N ASN A 274 -1.74 -8.09 -24.70
CA ASN A 274 -2.69 -7.04 -24.33
C ASN A 274 -2.24 -6.13 -23.19
N ALA A 275 -0.94 -5.78 -23.13
CA ALA A 275 -0.48 -4.70 -22.25
C ALA A 275 -1.00 -3.36 -22.78
N TYR A 276 -1.75 -2.63 -21.97
CA TYR A 276 -2.29 -1.33 -22.37
C TYR A 276 -1.29 -0.21 -22.09
N LEU A 277 -1.08 0.65 -23.08
CA LEU A 277 -0.25 1.83 -22.97
C LEU A 277 -0.98 3.06 -23.52
N GLU A 278 -0.82 4.19 -22.88
CA GLU A 278 -1.31 5.48 -23.35
C GLU A 278 -0.23 6.20 -24.14
N VAL A 279 -0.65 7.03 -25.11
CA VAL A 279 0.26 7.90 -25.86
C VAL A 279 0.97 8.87 -24.93
N GLY A 280 2.27 9.07 -25.14
CA GLY A 280 3.04 10.03 -24.35
C GLY A 280 4.37 9.48 -23.83
N ASN A 281 5.01 10.26 -22.96
CA ASN A 281 6.24 9.88 -22.28
C ASN A 281 5.90 9.17 -20.96
N HIS A 282 6.51 8.01 -20.76
CA HIS A 282 6.28 7.17 -19.58
C HIS A 282 7.61 6.63 -19.05
N VAL A 283 7.57 6.14 -17.81
CA VAL A 283 8.67 5.39 -17.20
C VAL A 283 8.29 3.92 -17.17
N LEU A 284 8.99 3.12 -17.98
CA LEU A 284 8.93 1.65 -17.91
C LEU A 284 9.91 1.20 -16.81
N LYS A 285 9.45 0.41 -15.84
CA LYS A 285 10.29 -0.25 -14.84
C LYS A 285 10.21 -1.76 -15.04
N VAL A 286 11.37 -2.41 -15.08
CA VAL A 286 11.54 -3.86 -15.11
C VAL A 286 12.07 -4.30 -13.77
N GLU A 287 11.35 -5.16 -13.05
CA GLU A 287 11.69 -5.60 -11.69
C GLU A 287 11.81 -7.13 -11.64
N VAL A 288 12.90 -7.62 -11.09
CA VAL A 288 13.10 -9.05 -10.80
C VAL A 288 12.28 -9.42 -9.56
N ASP A 289 11.48 -10.50 -9.64
CA ASP A 289 10.58 -10.94 -8.57
C ASP A 289 10.84 -12.40 -8.18
N GLY A 290 11.91 -12.64 -7.46
CA GLY A 290 12.34 -13.95 -6.95
C GLY A 290 13.81 -14.27 -7.15
N ASP A 291 14.27 -15.33 -6.50
CA ASP A 291 15.71 -15.66 -6.35
C ASP A 291 16.30 -16.46 -7.52
N SER A 292 15.51 -16.82 -8.54
CA SER A 292 16.03 -17.57 -9.70
C SER A 292 16.69 -16.62 -10.69
N GLU A 293 17.97 -16.79 -10.93
CA GLU A 293 18.74 -15.96 -11.85
C GLU A 293 18.37 -16.20 -13.32
N PHE A 294 18.38 -15.14 -14.12
CA PHE A 294 18.21 -15.18 -15.57
C PHE A 294 18.94 -14.00 -16.24
N ASN A 295 19.32 -14.19 -17.48
CA ASN A 295 19.82 -13.11 -18.33
C ASN A 295 18.65 -12.47 -19.07
N MET A 296 18.60 -11.15 -19.16
CA MET A 296 17.55 -10.41 -19.88
C MET A 296 18.17 -9.42 -20.88
N SER A 297 17.71 -9.50 -22.13
CA SER A 297 18.32 -8.77 -23.26
C SER A 297 17.49 -7.57 -23.72
N SER A 298 16.21 -7.78 -23.99
CA SER A 298 15.35 -6.73 -24.56
C SER A 298 13.87 -6.98 -24.32
N ILE A 299 13.10 -5.92 -24.51
CA ILE A 299 11.63 -5.95 -24.54
C ILE A 299 11.19 -5.37 -25.89
N GLN A 300 10.49 -6.16 -26.69
CA GLN A 300 9.87 -5.68 -27.92
C GLN A 300 8.39 -5.43 -27.71
N PHE A 301 7.93 -4.24 -28.00
CA PHE A 301 6.52 -3.86 -27.98
C PHE A 301 5.98 -3.83 -29.42
N LEU A 302 4.95 -4.63 -29.67
CA LEU A 302 4.27 -4.72 -30.95
C LEU A 302 2.83 -4.22 -30.77
N LYS A 303 2.39 -3.27 -31.58
CA LYS A 303 1.00 -2.81 -31.55
C LYS A 303 0.07 -4.00 -31.80
N SER A 304 -0.82 -4.29 -30.86
CA SER A 304 -1.84 -5.31 -31.05
C SER A 304 -2.90 -4.84 -32.05
N THR A 305 -3.32 -5.74 -32.92
CA THR A 305 -4.45 -5.54 -33.81
C THR A 305 -5.73 -6.19 -33.30
N ASP A 306 -5.65 -6.86 -32.17
CA ASP A 306 -6.78 -7.55 -31.55
C ASP A 306 -7.77 -6.55 -30.95
N ALA A 307 -9.03 -6.97 -30.85
CA ALA A 307 -10.05 -6.18 -30.15
C ALA A 307 -9.65 -6.01 -28.67
N ALA A 308 -10.03 -4.87 -28.08
CA ALA A 308 -9.86 -4.68 -26.64
C ALA A 308 -10.49 -5.85 -25.87
N PRO A 309 -9.82 -6.40 -24.84
CA PRO A 309 -10.39 -7.48 -24.05
C PRO A 309 -11.73 -7.08 -23.45
N ALA A 310 -12.64 -8.05 -23.32
CA ALA A 310 -13.91 -7.84 -22.65
C ALA A 310 -13.69 -7.32 -21.22
N PHE A 311 -14.45 -6.32 -20.82
CA PHE A 311 -14.41 -5.78 -19.48
C PHE A 311 -15.54 -6.40 -18.66
N GLU A 312 -15.22 -7.24 -17.70
CA GLU A 312 -16.15 -8.14 -17.05
C GLU A 312 -16.09 -8.06 -15.52
N ALA A 313 -17.26 -8.31 -14.90
CA ALA A 313 -17.32 -8.59 -13.47
C ALA A 313 -16.99 -10.07 -13.23
N LEU A 314 -15.96 -10.33 -12.41
CA LEU A 314 -15.47 -11.69 -12.11
C LEU A 314 -16.24 -12.35 -10.98
N SER A 315 -16.58 -11.60 -9.94
CA SER A 315 -17.24 -12.10 -8.74
C SER A 315 -17.83 -10.95 -7.93
N ALA A 316 -18.67 -11.28 -6.96
CA ALA A 316 -19.16 -10.33 -5.98
C ALA A 316 -19.19 -10.96 -4.58
N SER A 317 -19.02 -10.14 -3.53
CA SER A 317 -19.10 -10.57 -2.13
C SER A 317 -19.70 -9.51 -1.24
N THR A 318 -20.27 -9.91 -0.10
CA THR A 318 -20.69 -8.99 0.96
C THR A 318 -19.47 -8.44 1.73
N SER A 319 -19.61 -7.26 2.30
CA SER A 319 -18.64 -6.66 3.25
C SER A 319 -19.14 -6.79 4.68
N GLY A 320 -18.22 -6.75 5.66
CA GLY A 320 -18.54 -6.93 7.08
C GLY A 320 -19.40 -5.84 7.71
N ASP A 321 -19.69 -4.73 7.00
CA ASP A 321 -20.63 -3.68 7.41
C ASP A 321 -22.10 -4.04 7.15
N GLU A 322 -22.34 -5.23 6.53
CA GLU A 322 -23.66 -5.82 6.26
C GLU A 322 -24.59 -4.97 5.38
N LYS A 323 -24.08 -3.93 4.77
CA LYS A 323 -24.80 -3.09 3.80
C LYS A 323 -24.11 -2.99 2.46
N THR A 324 -22.87 -3.42 2.37
CA THR A 324 -22.04 -3.21 1.20
C THR A 324 -21.78 -4.50 0.44
N ILE A 325 -21.96 -4.44 -0.86
CA ILE A 325 -21.59 -5.49 -1.83
C ILE A 325 -20.39 -4.97 -2.62
N LYS A 326 -19.37 -5.81 -2.77
CA LYS A 326 -18.15 -5.54 -3.54
C LYS A 326 -18.16 -6.40 -4.80
N ILE A 327 -18.06 -5.78 -5.98
CA ILE A 327 -17.96 -6.45 -7.28
C ILE A 327 -16.53 -6.32 -7.75
N PHE A 328 -15.88 -7.45 -8.05
CA PHE A 328 -14.51 -7.53 -8.52
C PHE A 328 -14.48 -7.59 -10.05
N LEU A 329 -13.67 -6.70 -10.64
CA LEU A 329 -13.52 -6.55 -12.09
C LEU A 329 -12.21 -7.16 -12.56
N ASN A 330 -12.17 -7.65 -13.81
CA ASN A 330 -10.94 -8.13 -14.43
C ASN A 330 -9.92 -7.01 -14.71
N TYR A 331 -10.39 -5.81 -15.04
CA TYR A 331 -9.57 -4.62 -15.28
C TYR A 331 -9.96 -3.46 -14.35
N PRO A 332 -9.06 -2.47 -14.16
CA PRO A 332 -9.41 -1.25 -13.46
C PRO A 332 -10.51 -0.48 -14.19
N ALA A 333 -11.50 0.03 -13.47
CA ALA A 333 -12.46 0.98 -13.99
C ALA A 333 -11.85 2.38 -14.06
N SER A 334 -12.15 3.13 -15.10
CA SER A 334 -11.84 4.55 -15.17
C SER A 334 -12.73 5.31 -14.18
N GLN A 335 -12.25 6.48 -13.67
CA GLN A 335 -13.05 7.34 -12.78
C GLN A 335 -14.20 7.98 -13.57
N SER A 336 -15.25 7.21 -13.83
CA SER A 336 -16.52 7.70 -14.37
C SER A 336 -17.55 7.79 -13.26
N GLN A 337 -18.46 8.74 -13.34
CA GLN A 337 -19.61 8.80 -12.44
C GLN A 337 -20.52 7.60 -12.74
N ILE A 338 -20.61 6.69 -11.79
CA ILE A 338 -21.52 5.55 -11.87
C ILE A 338 -22.88 6.01 -11.34
N THR A 339 -23.94 5.75 -12.09
CA THR A 339 -25.30 6.03 -11.66
C THR A 339 -25.91 4.77 -11.03
N ASN A 340 -26.60 4.91 -9.90
CA ASN A 340 -27.20 3.77 -9.17
C ASN A 340 -28.19 2.96 -10.02
N ASN A 341 -28.90 3.61 -10.94
CA ASN A 341 -29.98 3.03 -11.71
C ASN A 341 -29.58 1.99 -12.77
N VAL A 342 -28.28 1.80 -12.99
CA VAL A 342 -27.78 0.75 -13.91
C VAL A 342 -27.48 -0.56 -13.17
N PHE A 343 -27.53 -0.54 -11.83
CA PHE A 343 -27.38 -1.73 -10.99
C PHE A 343 -28.72 -2.08 -10.33
N GLU A 344 -28.95 -3.36 -10.19
CA GLU A 344 -30.08 -3.93 -9.47
C GLU A 344 -29.57 -4.99 -8.50
N VAL A 345 -30.01 -4.91 -7.25
CA VAL A 345 -29.68 -5.90 -6.21
C VAL A 345 -30.95 -6.59 -5.76
N SER A 346 -30.98 -7.91 -5.83
CA SER A 346 -32.07 -8.73 -5.28
C SER A 346 -31.58 -9.54 -4.10
N VAL A 347 -32.39 -9.56 -3.05
CA VAL A 347 -32.17 -10.36 -1.83
C VAL A 347 -33.38 -11.25 -1.63
N ASN A 348 -33.17 -12.55 -1.60
CA ASN A 348 -34.26 -13.56 -1.51
C ASN A 348 -35.34 -13.33 -2.57
N ASN A 349 -34.92 -13.01 -3.81
CA ASN A 349 -35.76 -12.68 -4.97
C ASN A 349 -36.60 -11.39 -4.82
N THR A 350 -36.23 -10.49 -3.91
CA THR A 350 -36.88 -9.17 -3.74
C THR A 350 -35.86 -8.07 -3.94
N ASN A 351 -36.17 -7.10 -4.81
CA ASN A 351 -35.26 -5.98 -5.09
C ASN A 351 -35.08 -5.09 -3.87
N ARG A 352 -33.84 -4.66 -3.66
CA ARG A 352 -33.41 -3.77 -2.58
C ARG A 352 -33.02 -2.39 -3.09
N THR A 353 -33.27 -1.37 -2.27
CA THR A 353 -32.89 0.01 -2.60
C THR A 353 -31.40 0.21 -2.43
N ILE A 354 -30.73 0.68 -3.49
CA ILE A 354 -29.32 1.05 -3.49
C ILE A 354 -29.18 2.48 -2.97
N GLU A 355 -28.36 2.68 -1.94
CA GLU A 355 -28.02 4.00 -1.40
C GLU A 355 -26.99 4.70 -2.29
N SER A 356 -25.88 4.01 -2.64
CA SER A 356 -24.81 4.52 -3.50
C SER A 356 -24.11 3.42 -4.27
N VAL A 357 -23.50 3.80 -5.41
CA VAL A 357 -22.57 2.97 -6.18
C VAL A 357 -21.33 3.80 -6.48
N GLU A 358 -20.16 3.27 -6.20
CA GLU A 358 -18.89 3.95 -6.42
C GLU A 358 -17.77 2.97 -6.82
N ILE A 359 -16.74 3.47 -7.50
CA ILE A 359 -15.48 2.76 -7.68
C ILE A 359 -14.64 3.01 -6.42
N ASP A 360 -14.08 1.94 -5.86
CA ASP A 360 -13.23 2.04 -4.67
C ASP A 360 -12.01 2.91 -4.97
N ALA A 361 -11.78 3.94 -4.14
CA ALA A 361 -10.72 4.92 -4.37
C ALA A 361 -9.30 4.34 -4.24
N LEU A 362 -9.14 3.21 -3.54
CA LEU A 362 -7.86 2.54 -3.33
C LEU A 362 -7.65 1.36 -4.29
N ASN A 363 -8.74 0.84 -4.88
CA ASN A 363 -8.71 -0.29 -5.79
C ASN A 363 -9.74 -0.12 -6.92
N SER A 364 -9.32 0.46 -8.03
CA SER A 364 -10.20 0.70 -9.18
C SER A 364 -10.71 -0.58 -9.90
N LYS A 365 -10.26 -1.78 -9.49
CA LYS A 365 -10.88 -3.06 -9.89
C LYS A 365 -12.07 -3.45 -9.02
N LEU A 366 -12.55 -2.55 -8.17
CA LEU A 366 -13.62 -2.82 -7.22
C LEU A 366 -14.74 -1.79 -7.37
N ILE A 367 -15.96 -2.27 -7.64
CA ILE A 367 -17.18 -1.47 -7.51
C ILE A 367 -17.82 -1.80 -6.17
N THR A 368 -18.17 -0.77 -5.43
CA THR A 368 -18.84 -0.85 -4.14
C THR A 368 -20.28 -0.40 -4.29
N ILE A 369 -21.24 -1.27 -3.97
CA ILE A 369 -22.67 -0.96 -3.91
C ILE A 369 -23.08 -0.95 -2.45
N LYS A 370 -23.63 0.18 -1.97
CA LYS A 370 -24.16 0.31 -0.62
C LYS A 370 -25.69 0.28 -0.65
N LEU A 371 -26.29 -0.52 0.23
CA LEU A 371 -27.74 -0.69 0.37
C LEU A 371 -28.29 0.15 1.52
N VAL A 372 -29.56 0.53 1.42
CA VAL A 372 -30.30 1.16 2.51
C VAL A 372 -30.52 0.18 3.66
N ASP A 373 -30.95 -1.05 3.32
CA ASP A 373 -31.26 -2.11 4.28
C ASP A 373 -30.05 -3.00 4.57
N TYR A 374 -30.06 -3.67 5.71
CA TYR A 374 -29.06 -4.66 6.08
C TYR A 374 -29.23 -5.98 5.31
N LEU A 375 -28.13 -6.64 5.04
CA LEU A 375 -28.01 -8.01 4.58
C LEU A 375 -27.76 -8.94 5.76
N PHE A 376 -28.28 -10.14 5.69
CA PHE A 376 -28.12 -11.13 6.75
C PHE A 376 -27.44 -12.41 6.25
N TYR A 377 -26.87 -13.18 7.18
CA TYR A 377 -26.08 -14.38 6.94
C TYR A 377 -26.72 -15.39 5.96
N GLN A 378 -28.04 -15.58 6.00
CA GLN A 378 -28.74 -16.54 5.14
C GLN A 378 -29.31 -15.92 3.86
N ASP A 379 -29.09 -14.66 3.60
CA ASP A 379 -29.63 -14.00 2.42
C ASP A 379 -29.00 -14.53 1.14
N ALA A 380 -29.83 -14.91 0.20
CA ALA A 380 -29.44 -15.19 -1.17
C ALA A 380 -29.38 -13.87 -1.95
N VAL A 381 -28.18 -13.35 -2.16
CA VAL A 381 -27.95 -12.04 -2.76
C VAL A 381 -27.47 -12.20 -4.20
N LYS A 382 -28.06 -11.42 -5.11
CA LYS A 382 -27.68 -11.36 -6.52
C LYS A 382 -27.58 -9.90 -6.95
N VAL A 383 -26.70 -9.63 -7.88
CA VAL A 383 -26.53 -8.30 -8.49
C VAL A 383 -26.59 -8.40 -10.00
N SER A 384 -27.22 -7.44 -10.64
CA SER A 384 -27.28 -7.29 -12.10
C SER A 384 -26.80 -5.92 -12.52
N TYR A 385 -26.22 -5.83 -13.71
CA TYR A 385 -25.79 -4.60 -14.34
C TYR A 385 -26.33 -4.52 -15.77
N SER A 386 -26.97 -3.41 -16.14
CA SER A 386 -27.62 -3.21 -17.45
C SER A 386 -27.23 -1.88 -18.13
N GLY A 387 -26.11 -1.29 -17.73
CA GLY A 387 -25.69 0.04 -18.22
C GLY A 387 -24.54 0.01 -19.23
N THR A 388 -24.20 1.22 -19.68
CA THR A 388 -22.99 1.52 -20.47
C THR A 388 -22.21 2.68 -19.84
N SER A 389 -22.32 2.86 -18.52
CA SER A 389 -21.70 3.98 -17.81
C SER A 389 -20.38 3.61 -17.14
N VAL A 390 -20.08 2.33 -16.94
CA VAL A 390 -18.82 1.89 -16.35
C VAL A 390 -17.84 1.57 -17.47
N LEU A 391 -16.76 2.35 -17.54
CA LEU A 391 -15.68 2.17 -18.49
C LEU A 391 -14.45 1.62 -17.77
N SER A 392 -13.73 0.70 -18.43
CA SER A 392 -12.37 0.36 -18.03
C SER A 392 -11.41 1.50 -18.35
N ILE A 393 -10.22 1.47 -17.76
CA ILE A 393 -9.10 2.34 -18.19
C ILE A 393 -8.75 2.14 -19.67
N TYR A 394 -9.25 1.09 -20.30
CA TYR A 394 -9.05 0.71 -21.70
C TYR A 394 -10.19 1.16 -22.62
N ASN A 395 -11.09 2.02 -22.13
CA ASN A 395 -12.28 2.50 -22.84
C ASN A 395 -13.26 1.39 -23.30
N SER A 396 -13.17 0.19 -22.73
CA SER A 396 -14.19 -0.86 -22.90
C SER A 396 -15.32 -0.65 -21.89
N PHE A 397 -16.57 -0.77 -22.31
CA PHE A 397 -17.70 -0.77 -21.40
C PHE A 397 -17.76 -2.08 -20.62
N LEU A 398 -18.13 -1.99 -19.33
CA LEU A 398 -18.43 -3.18 -18.52
C LEU A 398 -19.56 -3.97 -19.21
N GLU A 399 -19.31 -5.26 -19.47
CA GLU A 399 -20.33 -6.12 -20.05
C GLU A 399 -21.53 -6.25 -19.14
N VAL A 400 -22.71 -6.26 -19.74
CA VAL A 400 -23.96 -6.45 -19.00
C VAL A 400 -23.99 -7.86 -18.41
N PHE A 401 -24.43 -7.96 -17.17
CA PHE A 401 -24.60 -9.25 -16.52
C PHE A 401 -25.90 -9.27 -15.72
N SER A 402 -26.50 -10.45 -15.64
CA SER A 402 -27.70 -10.69 -14.86
C SER A 402 -27.44 -11.72 -13.78
N GLU A 403 -28.00 -11.46 -12.60
CA GLU A 403 -28.01 -12.42 -11.48
C GLU A 403 -26.62 -12.96 -11.07
N LEU A 404 -25.59 -12.10 -11.13
CA LEU A 404 -24.28 -12.46 -10.55
C LEU A 404 -24.46 -12.77 -9.06
N ILE A 405 -24.14 -13.99 -8.67
CA ILE A 405 -24.28 -14.45 -7.28
C ILE A 405 -23.26 -13.73 -6.40
N VAL A 406 -23.75 -13.13 -5.33
CA VAL A 406 -22.90 -12.48 -4.31
C VAL A 406 -22.54 -13.52 -3.26
N ASN A 407 -21.24 -13.76 -3.06
CA ASN A 407 -20.75 -14.61 -2.00
C ASN A 407 -21.04 -13.93 -0.64
N ASN A 408 -21.99 -14.50 0.11
CA ASN A 408 -22.42 -13.95 1.38
C ASN A 408 -21.52 -14.47 2.51
N ASN A 409 -20.55 -13.64 2.93
CA ASN A 409 -19.56 -13.94 3.97
C ASN A 409 -19.96 -13.39 5.36
N LEU A 410 -21.24 -13.01 5.53
CA LEU A 410 -21.70 -12.45 6.80
C LEU A 410 -21.78 -13.52 7.89
N VAL A 411 -21.56 -13.09 9.13
CA VAL A 411 -21.70 -14.00 10.28
C VAL A 411 -23.16 -14.17 10.69
N ALA A 412 -23.49 -15.32 11.25
CA ALA A 412 -24.81 -15.58 11.79
C ALA A 412 -25.17 -14.57 12.88
N ARG A 413 -26.42 -14.05 12.86
CA ARG A 413 -26.96 -13.14 13.87
C ARG A 413 -28.29 -13.61 14.38
N PHE A 414 -28.56 -13.28 15.64
CA PHE A 414 -29.86 -13.49 16.25
C PHE A 414 -30.72 -12.25 16.08
N PHE A 415 -32.00 -12.44 15.83
CA PHE A 415 -32.97 -11.36 15.73
C PHE A 415 -33.58 -11.04 17.08
N VAL A 416 -33.69 -9.74 17.39
CA VAL A 416 -34.41 -9.21 18.56
C VAL A 416 -35.52 -8.29 18.02
N PRO A 417 -36.81 -8.55 18.35
CA PRO A 417 -37.34 -9.54 19.31
C PRO A 417 -37.14 -10.98 18.85
N GLY A 418 -36.93 -11.89 19.80
CA GLY A 418 -36.74 -13.30 19.56
C GLY A 418 -36.04 -14.04 20.69
N LYS A 419 -36.12 -15.37 20.64
CA LYS A 419 -35.50 -16.27 21.59
C LYS A 419 -34.11 -16.68 21.11
N ILE A 420 -33.14 -16.68 21.99
CA ILE A 420 -31.77 -17.10 21.77
C ILE A 420 -31.45 -18.22 22.75
N GLN A 421 -31.00 -19.36 22.22
CA GLN A 421 -30.52 -20.47 23.06
C GLN A 421 -29.18 -20.07 23.67
N ALA A 422 -28.95 -20.34 24.92
CA ALA A 422 -27.79 -19.87 25.63
C ALA A 422 -26.49 -20.48 25.09
N GLU A 423 -26.54 -21.68 24.57
CA GLU A 423 -25.43 -22.41 23.95
C GLU A 423 -25.07 -21.94 22.54
N ASP A 424 -25.92 -21.15 21.87
CA ASP A 424 -25.71 -20.68 20.49
C ASP A 424 -24.82 -19.42 20.40
N PHE A 425 -23.89 -19.24 21.31
CA PHE A 425 -23.00 -18.08 21.36
C PHE A 425 -22.03 -18.04 20.18
N ASN A 426 -21.60 -16.83 19.79
CA ASN A 426 -20.54 -16.61 18.81
C ASN A 426 -19.13 -16.71 19.44
N ASN A 427 -19.02 -16.37 20.73
CA ASN A 427 -17.79 -16.42 21.51
C ASN A 427 -18.12 -16.61 22.99
N GLN A 428 -17.24 -17.24 23.77
CA GLN A 428 -17.46 -17.42 25.21
C GLN A 428 -16.14 -17.56 25.99
N TYR A 429 -16.24 -17.45 27.30
CA TYR A 429 -15.18 -17.73 28.26
C TYR A 429 -15.75 -18.39 29.49
N GLY A 430 -15.16 -19.51 29.93
CA GLY A 430 -15.41 -20.18 31.20
C GLY A 430 -16.67 -21.07 31.24
N LEU A 431 -17.55 -21.03 30.24
CA LEU A 431 -18.83 -21.75 30.22
C LEU A 431 -18.70 -23.15 29.61
N GLU A 432 -19.47 -24.10 30.14
CA GLU A 432 -19.59 -25.44 29.57
C GLU A 432 -21.03 -25.69 29.09
N ILE A 433 -21.18 -26.57 28.08
CA ILE A 433 -22.44 -26.94 27.49
C ILE A 433 -22.83 -28.33 28.00
N GLU A 434 -24.06 -28.49 28.47
CA GLU A 434 -24.63 -29.78 28.87
C GLU A 434 -26.03 -30.00 28.27
N ASN A 435 -26.52 -31.23 28.29
CA ASN A 435 -27.87 -31.56 27.81
C ASN A 435 -28.91 -31.03 28.82
N THR A 436 -29.94 -30.36 28.31
CA THR A 436 -31.04 -29.89 29.13
C THR A 436 -32.15 -30.96 29.26
N SER A 437 -32.79 -30.99 30.43
CA SER A 437 -34.05 -31.75 30.65
C SER A 437 -35.30 -30.86 30.53
N ASP A 438 -35.16 -29.62 30.14
CA ASP A 438 -36.28 -28.68 29.96
C ASP A 438 -37.18 -29.11 28.77
N SER A 439 -38.38 -28.56 28.73
CA SER A 439 -39.32 -28.85 27.63
C SER A 439 -38.75 -28.33 26.28
N GLY A 440 -38.71 -29.22 25.29
CA GLY A 440 -38.16 -28.91 23.97
C GLY A 440 -36.85 -29.61 23.64
N ALA A 441 -36.19 -30.24 24.64
CA ALA A 441 -34.87 -30.86 24.52
C ALA A 441 -33.78 -29.84 24.09
N GLY A 442 -32.56 -30.27 23.79
CA GLY A 442 -31.43 -29.40 23.39
C GLY A 442 -30.35 -29.36 24.46
N GLN A 443 -29.68 -28.24 24.55
CA GLN A 443 -28.56 -28.01 25.46
C GLN A 443 -28.81 -26.78 26.33
N ASN A 444 -27.96 -26.56 27.31
CA ASN A 444 -27.92 -25.38 28.16
C ASN A 444 -26.46 -25.07 28.53
N ILE A 445 -26.15 -23.86 28.90
CA ILE A 445 -24.89 -23.56 29.54
C ILE A 445 -24.97 -23.83 31.04
N GLY A 446 -23.90 -24.42 31.57
CA GLY A 446 -23.74 -24.74 33.00
C GLY A 446 -22.31 -24.42 33.45
N TYR A 447 -21.96 -24.92 34.67
CA TYR A 447 -20.64 -24.74 35.28
C TYR A 447 -20.22 -23.28 35.35
N THR A 448 -21.17 -22.40 35.67
CA THR A 448 -21.01 -20.95 35.64
C THR A 448 -20.22 -20.43 36.82
N ASP A 449 -19.12 -19.73 36.57
CA ASP A 449 -18.32 -19.02 37.57
C ASP A 449 -18.38 -17.48 37.36
N ALA A 450 -18.22 -16.73 38.45
CA ALA A 450 -18.27 -15.28 38.37
C ALA A 450 -17.13 -14.74 37.47
N GLY A 451 -17.50 -13.99 36.43
CA GLY A 451 -16.58 -13.49 35.40
C GLY A 451 -16.71 -14.18 34.05
N ASP A 452 -17.36 -15.35 34.02
CA ASP A 452 -17.65 -16.02 32.75
C ASP A 452 -18.61 -15.21 31.87
N TYR A 453 -18.53 -15.40 30.54
CA TYR A 453 -19.41 -14.67 29.63
C TYR A 453 -19.64 -15.44 28.31
N ALA A 454 -20.71 -15.06 27.63
CA ALA A 454 -20.98 -15.41 26.26
C ALA A 454 -21.38 -14.19 25.44
N ASP A 455 -20.89 -14.10 24.21
CA ASP A 455 -21.16 -13.04 23.25
C ASP A 455 -22.07 -13.56 22.13
N TYR A 456 -23.11 -12.81 21.83
CA TYR A 456 -24.08 -13.11 20.75
C TYR A 456 -24.15 -11.91 19.80
N SER A 457 -23.97 -12.14 18.51
CA SER A 457 -24.20 -11.13 17.48
C SER A 457 -25.70 -10.97 17.26
N VAL A 458 -26.25 -9.77 17.54
CA VAL A 458 -27.70 -9.54 17.47
C VAL A 458 -28.04 -8.39 16.53
N TYR A 459 -29.22 -8.49 15.89
CA TYR A 459 -29.88 -7.39 15.18
C TYR A 459 -31.18 -7.04 15.92
N ILE A 460 -31.25 -5.84 16.47
CA ILE A 460 -32.43 -5.31 17.14
C ILE A 460 -33.23 -4.51 16.11
N SER A 461 -34.44 -4.98 15.79
CA SER A 461 -35.23 -4.43 14.67
C SER A 461 -35.85 -3.06 14.97
N GLU A 462 -36.19 -2.79 16.22
CA GLU A 462 -36.90 -1.58 16.63
C GLU A 462 -36.37 -1.04 17.97
N SER A 463 -36.27 0.30 18.11
CA SER A 463 -36.00 0.91 19.42
C SER A 463 -37.25 0.89 20.30
N GLY A 464 -37.11 0.43 21.54
CA GLY A 464 -38.28 0.32 22.41
C GLY A 464 -38.02 -0.36 23.76
N HIS A 465 -39.13 -0.58 24.45
CA HIS A 465 -39.17 -1.38 25.66
C HIS A 465 -39.33 -2.85 25.29
N TYR A 466 -38.55 -3.70 25.94
CA TYR A 466 -38.56 -5.15 25.77
C TYR A 466 -38.70 -5.86 27.11
N ASP A 467 -39.50 -6.91 27.15
CA ASP A 467 -39.45 -7.90 28.24
C ASP A 467 -38.32 -8.87 27.95
N LEU A 468 -37.25 -8.85 28.73
CA LEU A 468 -36.17 -9.81 28.72
C LEU A 468 -36.48 -10.93 29.70
N SER A 469 -36.74 -12.11 29.18
CA SER A 469 -36.97 -13.34 29.97
C SER A 469 -35.75 -14.24 29.92
N ILE A 470 -35.31 -14.77 31.03
CA ILE A 470 -34.29 -15.82 31.14
C ILE A 470 -34.92 -17.13 31.64
N ARG A 471 -34.49 -18.26 31.10
CA ARG A 471 -34.86 -19.62 31.56
C ARG A 471 -33.66 -20.25 32.22
N ALA A 472 -33.68 -20.29 33.56
CA ALA A 472 -32.54 -20.69 34.38
C ALA A 472 -32.92 -21.70 35.49
N ALA A 473 -31.91 -22.40 36.01
CA ALA A 473 -32.03 -23.34 37.11
C ALA A 473 -30.87 -23.14 38.10
N ALA A 474 -31.13 -23.19 39.40
CA ALA A 474 -30.10 -23.09 40.43
C ALA A 474 -30.43 -24.02 41.61
N LEU A 475 -29.44 -24.79 42.11
CA LEU A 475 -29.68 -25.80 43.12
C LEU A 475 -29.72 -25.22 44.54
N TRP A 476 -28.75 -24.39 44.93
CA TRP A 476 -28.54 -24.06 46.33
C TRP A 476 -28.54 -22.54 46.66
N ASP A 477 -28.12 -21.72 45.74
CA ASP A 477 -27.93 -20.29 45.99
C ASP A 477 -28.46 -19.43 44.81
N VAL A 478 -28.76 -18.19 45.09
CA VAL A 478 -29.20 -17.22 44.10
C VAL A 478 -28.01 -16.85 43.23
N GLY A 479 -28.06 -17.22 41.93
CA GLY A 479 -27.12 -16.77 40.91
C GLY A 479 -27.45 -15.35 40.45
N LYS A 480 -26.57 -14.74 39.60
CA LYS A 480 -26.85 -13.44 39.00
C LYS A 480 -26.28 -13.35 37.61
N ILE A 481 -27.11 -12.93 36.64
CA ILE A 481 -26.74 -12.76 35.23
C ILE A 481 -26.80 -11.27 34.89
N GLY A 482 -25.76 -10.77 34.19
CA GLY A 482 -25.75 -9.44 33.60
C GLY A 482 -25.90 -9.53 32.08
N PHE A 483 -26.57 -8.54 31.48
CA PHE A 483 -26.61 -8.35 30.05
C PHE A 483 -26.08 -6.96 29.68
N GLU A 484 -25.22 -6.91 28.66
CA GLU A 484 -24.63 -5.70 28.13
C GLU A 484 -24.81 -5.69 26.59
N VAL A 485 -25.04 -4.52 26.00
CA VAL A 485 -24.94 -4.30 24.55
C VAL A 485 -23.66 -3.53 24.25
N ILE A 486 -22.92 -3.98 23.24
CA ILE A 486 -21.62 -3.40 22.85
C ILE A 486 -21.70 -2.92 21.40
N TYR A 487 -21.38 -1.65 21.19
CA TYR A 487 -21.32 -1.03 19.87
C TYR A 487 -20.06 -0.13 19.78
N ASN A 488 -19.18 -0.38 18.82
CA ASN A 488 -17.92 0.37 18.62
C ASN A 488 -17.16 0.61 19.94
N GLU A 489 -16.89 -0.47 20.70
CA GLU A 489 -16.21 -0.48 22.00
C GLU A 489 -16.98 0.22 23.16
N ASN A 490 -18.12 0.83 22.90
CA ASN A 490 -18.98 1.36 23.95
C ASN A 490 -19.83 0.25 24.54
N ILE A 491 -19.74 0.08 25.85
CA ILE A 491 -20.45 -0.95 26.62
C ILE A 491 -21.58 -0.28 27.40
N GLN A 492 -22.80 -0.76 27.18
CA GLN A 492 -23.97 -0.35 27.94
C GLN A 492 -24.56 -1.55 28.67
N SER A 493 -24.62 -1.50 30.01
CA SER A 493 -25.36 -2.49 30.80
C SER A 493 -26.85 -2.28 30.66
N ILE A 494 -27.59 -3.32 30.27
CA ILE A 494 -29.05 -3.26 30.06
C ILE A 494 -29.85 -3.99 31.13
N ALA A 495 -29.28 -5.02 31.78
CA ALA A 495 -29.94 -5.76 32.82
C ALA A 495 -28.96 -6.43 33.80
N ALA A 496 -29.40 -6.63 35.03
CA ALA A 496 -28.79 -7.54 36.00
C ALA A 496 -29.92 -8.31 36.70
N ILE A 497 -30.02 -9.61 36.43
CA ILE A 497 -31.17 -10.46 36.82
C ILE A 497 -30.69 -11.47 37.86
N ASP A 498 -31.38 -11.57 38.99
CA ASP A 498 -31.14 -12.60 39.97
C ASP A 498 -31.80 -13.92 39.49
N VAL A 499 -31.02 -15.02 39.52
CA VAL A 499 -31.52 -16.37 39.25
C VAL A 499 -32.00 -16.98 40.55
N PRO A 500 -33.31 -17.21 40.70
CA PRO A 500 -33.85 -17.75 41.95
C PRO A 500 -33.42 -19.20 42.16
N VAL A 501 -33.37 -19.66 43.42
CA VAL A 501 -33.15 -21.07 43.75
C VAL A 501 -34.33 -21.89 43.28
N THR A 502 -34.09 -22.89 42.45
CA THR A 502 -35.12 -23.79 41.90
C THR A 502 -35.02 -25.21 42.46
N ASN A 503 -34.10 -25.45 43.41
CA ASN A 503 -33.85 -26.73 44.06
C ASN A 503 -33.38 -27.87 43.13
N GLY A 504 -32.78 -27.53 41.98
CA GLY A 504 -32.18 -28.48 41.07
C GLY A 504 -31.52 -27.85 39.88
N TRP A 505 -30.39 -28.40 39.41
CA TRP A 505 -29.65 -27.92 38.25
C TRP A 505 -30.43 -28.00 36.92
N GLN A 506 -31.49 -28.83 36.91
CA GLN A 506 -32.39 -29.04 35.76
C GLN A 506 -33.86 -28.72 36.14
N SER A 507 -34.09 -27.98 37.26
CA SER A 507 -35.42 -27.47 37.65
C SER A 507 -35.56 -26.05 37.14
N TRP A 508 -36.19 -25.90 35.99
CA TRP A 508 -36.19 -24.67 35.25
C TRP A 508 -37.30 -23.70 35.64
N GLN A 509 -36.90 -22.42 35.83
CA GLN A 509 -37.83 -21.32 36.09
C GLN A 509 -37.54 -20.16 35.14
N THR A 510 -38.58 -19.44 34.70
CA THR A 510 -38.47 -18.25 33.88
C THR A 510 -38.56 -17.00 34.76
N THR A 511 -37.62 -16.09 34.63
CA THR A 511 -37.61 -14.76 35.27
C THR A 511 -37.60 -13.69 34.20
N THR A 512 -38.40 -12.63 34.35
CA THR A 512 -38.54 -11.56 33.37
C THR A 512 -38.20 -10.20 33.99
N THR A 513 -37.53 -9.35 33.22
CA THR A 513 -37.28 -7.94 33.55
C THR A 513 -37.51 -7.08 32.30
N GLN A 514 -37.78 -5.78 32.49
CA GLN A 514 -37.86 -4.86 31.36
C GLN A 514 -36.50 -4.23 31.08
N VAL A 515 -36.21 -4.08 29.77
CA VAL A 515 -35.01 -3.40 29.25
C VAL A 515 -35.41 -2.43 28.15
N ILE A 516 -34.57 -1.43 27.93
CA ILE A 516 -34.68 -0.50 26.79
C ILE A 516 -33.54 -0.83 25.82
N LEU A 517 -33.89 -1.04 24.55
CA LEU A 517 -32.93 -1.29 23.47
C LEU A 517 -33.13 -0.32 22.33
N ASP A 518 -32.02 0.06 21.71
CA ASP A 518 -32.03 0.83 20.46
C ASP A 518 -31.91 -0.09 19.27
N ALA A 519 -32.59 0.24 18.17
CA ALA A 519 -32.50 -0.50 16.90
C ALA A 519 -31.07 -0.46 16.35
N GLY A 520 -30.58 -1.56 15.84
CA GLY A 520 -29.23 -1.64 15.28
C GLY A 520 -28.58 -3.01 15.44
N ILE A 521 -27.30 -3.07 15.13
CA ILE A 521 -26.46 -4.26 15.24
C ILE A 521 -25.54 -4.11 16.42
N TYR A 522 -25.52 -5.12 17.30
CA TYR A 522 -24.76 -5.12 18.54
C TYR A 522 -24.13 -6.48 18.81
N THR A 523 -23.11 -6.49 19.66
CA THR A 523 -22.74 -7.65 20.43
C THR A 523 -23.51 -7.61 21.73
N LEU A 524 -24.39 -8.56 21.96
CA LEU A 524 -25.04 -8.80 23.24
C LEU A 524 -24.12 -9.70 24.06
N LYS A 525 -23.64 -9.21 25.19
CA LYS A 525 -22.82 -9.96 26.13
C LYS A 525 -23.64 -10.38 27.33
N MET A 526 -23.78 -11.70 27.53
CA MET A 526 -24.26 -12.30 28.77
C MET A 526 -23.07 -12.52 29.71
N LYS A 527 -23.14 -12.09 30.95
CA LYS A 527 -22.09 -12.22 31.97
C LYS A 527 -22.58 -12.92 33.22
N VAL A 528 -21.77 -13.79 33.78
CA VAL A 528 -22.01 -14.36 35.10
C VAL A 528 -21.51 -13.37 36.16
N LEU A 529 -22.41 -12.70 36.83
CA LEU A 529 -22.12 -11.78 37.94
C LEU A 529 -21.98 -12.48 39.28
N LYS A 530 -22.71 -13.58 39.48
CA LYS A 530 -22.60 -14.52 40.60
C LYS A 530 -22.88 -15.93 40.10
N SER A 531 -22.00 -16.87 40.46
CA SER A 531 -22.02 -18.27 40.03
C SER A 531 -23.21 -19.08 40.56
N GLY A 532 -23.33 -20.35 40.09
CA GLY A 532 -24.20 -21.35 40.65
C GLY A 532 -25.57 -21.49 39.97
N PHE A 533 -25.63 -21.32 38.67
CA PHE A 533 -26.84 -21.55 37.87
C PHE A 533 -26.54 -22.17 36.52
N ASN A 534 -27.58 -22.80 35.95
CA ASN A 534 -27.63 -23.17 34.54
C ASN A 534 -28.57 -22.22 33.79
N LEU A 535 -28.27 -21.92 32.53
CA LEU A 535 -29.08 -21.06 31.66
C LEU A 535 -29.39 -21.81 30.35
N ASN A 536 -30.70 -21.95 30.08
CA ASN A 536 -31.17 -22.64 28.87
C ASN A 536 -31.32 -21.65 27.69
N TRP A 537 -32.10 -20.60 27.89
CA TRP A 537 -32.34 -19.59 26.86
C TRP A 537 -32.64 -18.22 27.50
N PHE A 538 -32.59 -17.19 26.66
CA PHE A 538 -33.17 -15.88 26.96
C PHE A 538 -34.00 -15.40 25.76
N ASP A 539 -35.04 -14.59 26.02
CA ASP A 539 -36.02 -14.18 25.05
C ASP A 539 -36.31 -12.68 25.20
N PHE A 540 -36.25 -11.94 24.12
CA PHE A 540 -36.61 -10.54 24.07
C PHE A 540 -37.96 -10.39 23.39
N LYS A 541 -38.96 -9.94 24.12
CA LYS A 541 -40.28 -9.67 23.56
C LYS A 541 -40.51 -8.16 23.49
N PHE A 542 -40.78 -7.64 22.30
CA PHE A 542 -41.12 -6.23 22.12
C PHE A 542 -42.41 -5.88 22.84
N VAL A 543 -42.38 -4.79 23.60
CA VAL A 543 -43.54 -4.31 24.39
C VAL A 543 -44.13 -3.05 23.78
N SER A 544 -43.32 -2.03 23.56
CA SER A 544 -43.74 -0.77 22.99
C SER A 544 -42.57 0.02 22.45
N SER A 545 -42.83 0.84 21.42
CA SER A 545 -41.85 1.83 20.95
C SER A 545 -41.54 2.86 22.01
N LEU A 546 -40.37 3.48 21.97
CA LEU A 546 -40.04 4.61 22.85
C LEU A 546 -41.03 5.75 22.57
N SER A 547 -41.73 6.20 23.61
CA SER A 547 -42.55 7.38 23.54
C SER A 547 -41.72 8.65 23.78
N ILE A 548 -42.20 9.82 23.36
CA ILE A 548 -41.57 11.12 23.67
C ILE A 548 -41.48 11.35 25.19
N GLU A 549 -42.32 10.69 25.97
CA GLU A 549 -42.29 10.75 27.42
C GLU A 549 -41.21 9.89 28.07
N ASP A 550 -40.73 8.85 27.37
CA ASP A 550 -39.65 7.97 27.83
C ASP A 550 -38.24 8.53 27.54
N SER A 551 -38.12 9.47 26.60
CA SER A 551 -36.92 10.26 26.46
C SER A 551 -36.82 11.19 27.65
N ILE A 552 -35.88 10.96 28.56
CA ILE A 552 -35.52 11.94 29.61
C ILE A 552 -35.14 13.21 28.85
N ILE A 553 -36.09 14.16 28.74
CA ILE A 553 -35.84 15.46 28.11
C ILE A 553 -34.80 16.16 28.97
N ILE A 554 -33.55 16.05 28.60
CA ILE A 554 -32.51 16.92 29.08
C ILE A 554 -32.79 18.29 28.47
N ASP A 555 -33.47 19.14 29.24
CA ASP A 555 -33.70 20.51 28.81
C ASP A 555 -32.66 21.41 29.46
N ALA A 556 -31.83 22.01 28.60
CA ALA A 556 -30.84 23.01 29.00
C ALA A 556 -31.07 24.30 28.22
N GLU A 557 -31.11 25.40 28.90
CA GLU A 557 -31.11 26.73 28.30
C GLU A 557 -29.68 27.27 28.25
N VAL A 558 -29.31 27.79 27.08
CA VAL A 558 -28.05 28.49 26.85
C VAL A 558 -28.34 29.95 26.65
N TYR A 559 -27.92 30.81 27.56
CA TYR A 559 -28.20 32.23 27.44
C TYR A 559 -27.01 33.13 27.83
N PRO A 560 -26.87 34.32 27.22
CA PRO A 560 -27.59 34.72 26.00
C PRO A 560 -27.22 33.85 24.79
N ASN A 561 -28.14 33.65 23.86
CA ASN A 561 -27.89 33.05 22.57
C ASN A 561 -28.74 33.81 21.55
N PRO A 562 -28.16 34.65 20.68
CA PRO A 562 -26.74 34.79 20.34
C PRO A 562 -25.85 35.32 21.46
N ILE A 563 -24.56 34.89 21.40
CA ILE A 563 -23.55 35.25 22.42
C ILE A 563 -22.52 36.25 21.84
N THR A 564 -22.12 37.25 22.62
CA THR A 564 -21.01 38.17 22.28
C THR A 564 -19.66 37.66 22.78
N GLY A 565 -19.64 36.79 23.78
CA GLY A 565 -18.41 36.20 24.29
C GLY A 565 -18.59 35.27 25.47
N LYS A 566 -19.56 35.54 26.33
CA LYS A 566 -19.83 34.72 27.52
C LYS A 566 -21.27 34.25 27.53
N PHE A 567 -21.52 33.02 28.03
CA PHE A 567 -22.81 32.43 28.15
C PHE A 567 -22.91 31.57 29.42
N GLN A 568 -24.12 31.24 29.84
CA GLN A 568 -24.40 30.30 30.91
C GLN A 568 -25.26 29.15 30.39
N ILE A 569 -25.15 28.00 31.06
CA ILE A 569 -25.99 26.83 30.84
C ILE A 569 -26.85 26.66 32.08
N LYS A 570 -28.16 26.74 31.90
CA LYS A 570 -29.13 26.46 32.94
C LYS A 570 -29.76 25.10 32.64
N LEU A 571 -29.60 24.15 33.53
CA LEU A 571 -30.27 22.85 33.47
C LEU A 571 -31.61 22.94 34.20
N ASN A 572 -32.65 22.48 33.56
CA ASN A 572 -33.97 22.29 34.16
C ASN A 572 -33.96 20.89 34.80
N ASN A 573 -34.21 20.77 36.08
CA ASN A 573 -34.11 19.57 36.92
C ASN A 573 -32.69 19.27 37.46
N GLN A 574 -32.61 18.75 38.68
CA GLN A 574 -31.39 18.47 39.46
C GLN A 574 -30.37 17.52 38.81
N GLN A 575 -29.93 17.87 37.63
CA GLN A 575 -28.96 17.10 36.82
C GLN A 575 -27.54 17.63 37.06
N SER A 576 -26.55 16.74 37.02
CA SER A 576 -25.14 17.10 37.10
C SER A 576 -24.45 17.01 35.73
N ILE A 577 -23.65 18.03 35.40
CA ILE A 577 -22.86 18.04 34.18
C ILE A 577 -21.60 17.18 34.39
N LYS A 578 -21.40 16.19 33.51
CA LYS A 578 -20.20 15.35 33.48
C LYS A 578 -19.14 15.91 32.55
N ASN A 579 -19.54 16.39 31.36
CA ASN A 579 -18.63 16.85 30.34
C ASN A 579 -19.28 17.92 29.45
N ILE A 580 -18.49 18.90 28.99
CA ILE A 580 -18.92 19.94 28.05
C ILE A 580 -17.90 20.03 26.94
N GLN A 581 -18.38 19.90 25.72
CA GLN A 581 -17.60 20.10 24.51
C GLN A 581 -18.28 21.11 23.60
N ILE A 582 -17.50 21.89 22.87
CA ILE A 582 -17.99 22.82 21.85
C ILE A 582 -17.30 22.47 20.56
N ILE A 583 -18.09 22.21 19.53
CA ILE A 583 -17.61 21.87 18.19
C ILE A 583 -18.05 22.96 17.18
N ASP A 584 -17.29 23.12 16.12
CA ASP A 584 -17.66 23.98 14.98
C ASP A 584 -18.62 23.24 14.02
N MET A 585 -19.06 23.91 12.96
CA MET A 585 -19.99 23.34 11.96
C MET A 585 -19.45 22.11 11.23
N ASN A 586 -18.11 21.90 11.25
CA ASN A 586 -17.45 20.75 10.63
C ASN A 586 -17.22 19.60 11.62
N GLY A 587 -17.77 19.68 12.83
CA GLY A 587 -17.61 18.67 13.87
C GLY A 587 -16.27 18.74 14.63
N ARG A 588 -15.39 19.71 14.34
CA ARG A 588 -14.10 19.85 14.97
C ARG A 588 -14.25 20.41 16.39
N LEU A 589 -13.65 19.76 17.37
CA LEU A 589 -13.61 20.24 18.76
C LEU A 589 -12.84 21.56 18.86
N VAL A 590 -13.53 22.63 19.27
CA VAL A 590 -12.94 23.97 19.44
C VAL A 590 -12.72 24.33 20.91
N LYS A 591 -13.46 23.69 21.82
CA LYS A 591 -13.26 23.85 23.25
C LYS A 591 -13.80 22.67 24.04
N LYS A 592 -13.04 22.25 25.05
CA LYS A 592 -13.45 21.29 26.09
C LYS A 592 -13.28 21.94 27.44
N THR A 593 -14.21 21.74 28.36
CA THR A 593 -14.12 22.26 29.72
C THR A 593 -14.54 21.20 30.74
N ASN A 594 -13.77 21.11 31.81
CA ASN A 594 -14.00 20.17 32.89
C ASN A 594 -14.77 20.83 34.08
N THR A 595 -15.30 22.03 33.89
CA THR A 595 -16.07 22.73 34.92
C THR A 595 -17.44 22.08 35.06
N LYS A 596 -17.71 21.45 36.20
CA LYS A 596 -18.91 20.62 36.48
C LYS A 596 -20.02 21.35 37.22
N LEU A 597 -20.01 22.68 37.30
CA LEU A 597 -21.00 23.42 38.10
C LEU A 597 -22.10 23.98 37.19
N PRO A 598 -23.38 23.71 37.47
CA PRO A 598 -24.50 24.38 36.83
C PRO A 598 -24.42 25.90 37.11
N ASN A 599 -24.89 26.70 36.16
CA ASN A 599 -24.84 28.17 36.17
C ASN A 599 -23.44 28.81 36.10
N SER A 600 -22.40 28.06 35.73
CA SER A 600 -21.07 28.62 35.45
C SER A 600 -21.07 29.47 34.20
N ILE A 601 -20.24 30.52 34.19
CA ILE A 601 -20.02 31.37 33.02
C ILE A 601 -18.96 30.75 32.12
N TYR A 602 -19.33 30.44 30.90
CA TYR A 602 -18.43 29.91 29.86
C TYR A 602 -18.00 31.03 28.93
N ASN A 603 -16.72 31.11 28.63
CA ASN A 603 -16.16 32.18 27.81
C ASN A 603 -15.73 31.65 26.42
N LEU A 604 -16.30 32.22 25.34
CA LEU A 604 -15.97 31.97 23.95
C LEU A 604 -15.47 33.23 23.22
N SER A 605 -14.99 34.25 23.96
CA SER A 605 -14.52 35.51 23.36
C SER A 605 -13.44 35.31 22.31
N ASN A 606 -12.64 34.23 22.42
CA ASN A 606 -11.56 33.93 21.49
C ASN A 606 -12.02 33.19 20.21
N LEU A 607 -13.29 32.84 20.10
CA LEU A 607 -13.82 32.22 18.89
C LEU A 607 -14.36 33.27 17.92
N LYS A 608 -14.25 33.00 16.64
CA LYS A 608 -14.80 33.86 15.58
C LYS A 608 -16.33 33.83 15.62
N ALA A 609 -16.97 34.87 15.06
CA ALA A 609 -18.40 34.86 14.83
C ALA A 609 -18.79 33.65 13.94
N GLY A 610 -19.86 32.96 14.31
CA GLY A 610 -20.27 31.75 13.62
C GLY A 610 -21.24 30.88 14.43
N ILE A 611 -21.61 29.74 13.85
CA ILE A 611 -22.46 28.74 14.49
C ILE A 611 -21.56 27.65 15.09
N TYR A 612 -21.86 27.29 16.33
CA TYR A 612 -21.21 26.23 17.10
C TYR A 612 -22.24 25.31 17.71
N PHE A 613 -21.86 24.10 18.06
CA PHE A 613 -22.70 23.16 18.80
C PHE A 613 -22.07 22.87 20.16
N LEU A 614 -22.90 23.03 21.20
CA LEU A 614 -22.61 22.62 22.56
C LEU A 614 -23.03 21.17 22.72
N LEU A 615 -22.09 20.29 23.02
CA LEU A 615 -22.32 18.90 23.41
C LEU A 615 -22.21 18.82 24.93
N LEU A 616 -23.31 18.47 25.59
CA LEU A 616 -23.44 18.39 27.02
C LEU A 616 -23.68 16.94 27.41
N GLU A 617 -22.81 16.40 28.24
CA GLU A 617 -22.98 15.10 28.88
C GLU A 617 -23.39 15.31 30.35
N THR A 618 -24.50 14.69 30.74
CA THR A 618 -25.02 14.76 32.10
C THR A 618 -25.08 13.35 32.72
N ASP A 619 -25.46 13.25 33.97
CA ASP A 619 -25.76 11.97 34.65
C ASP A 619 -27.01 11.26 34.08
N LYS A 620 -27.80 11.94 33.26
CA LYS A 620 -29.05 11.45 32.68
C LYS A 620 -28.98 11.24 31.13
N GLY A 621 -27.87 11.57 30.46
CA GLY A 621 -27.70 11.41 29.04
C GLY A 621 -26.98 12.56 28.35
N HIS A 622 -27.07 12.65 27.02
CA HIS A 622 -26.40 13.63 26.17
C HIS A 622 -27.39 14.63 25.59
N LEU A 623 -26.96 15.89 25.47
CA LEU A 623 -27.73 16.96 24.84
C LEU A 623 -26.86 17.75 23.88
N GLN A 624 -27.40 18.13 22.73
CA GLN A 624 -26.78 19.05 21.78
C GLN A 624 -27.62 20.34 21.68
N LYS A 625 -26.99 21.51 21.84
CA LYS A 625 -27.61 22.82 21.64
C LYS A 625 -26.80 23.67 20.67
N LYS A 626 -27.50 24.37 19.78
CA LYS A 626 -26.90 25.33 18.84
C LYS A 626 -26.56 26.63 19.57
N ILE A 627 -25.34 27.12 19.34
CA ILE A 627 -24.84 28.41 19.84
C ILE A 627 -24.55 29.32 18.64
N ILE A 628 -25.02 30.54 18.67
CA ILE A 628 -24.71 31.55 17.66
C ILE A 628 -23.77 32.58 18.30
N LYS A 629 -22.52 32.64 17.83
CA LYS A 629 -21.53 33.66 18.23
C LYS A 629 -21.59 34.84 17.28
N ILE A 630 -21.80 36.04 17.79
CA ILE A 630 -21.80 37.31 17.08
C ILE A 630 -20.61 38.18 17.46
#